data_96d3a2532095b9fd824e81cc6df7215e
#
_entry.id   96d3a2532095b9fd824e81cc6df7215e
#
_cell.length_a   1.000
_cell.length_b   1.000
_cell.length_c   1.000
_cell.angle_alpha   90.00
_cell.angle_beta   90.00
_cell.angle_gamma   90.00
#
_symmetry.space_group_name_H-M   'P 1'
#
loop_
_entity.id
_entity.type
_entity.pdbx_description
1 polymer ?
#
loop_
_entity_poly.entity_id
_entity_poly.type
_entity_poly.pdbx_seq_one_letter_code
_entity_poly.pdbx_strand_id
1 'polypeptide(L)'
;MDTLPMDKKNAISDMGFGGLLQLGCKELRYELITWIVASYDIGYHRLCMETRVAVPVTPKDVREVLGIPDDGVDILIYNRHGTPNHIYDIKILEANLRDLLVGEEFMKSFLIFAYATILAPNSKQEGMHDLWDTVWDSEVGVRKNWAKFVLQYVEDGIRDYRTSHPTYIRGCVLFLQVFVSQPLHINVICVCQNNFFFC
;
A
#
# COMPACT_ATOMS: atom_id res chain seq x y z
N MET A 1 7.00 -13.14 5.77
CA MET A 1 7.32 -13.45 4.37
C MET A 1 8.67 -14.15 4.19
N ASP A 2 9.58 -14.06 5.13
CA ASP A 2 10.91 -14.71 5.04
C ASP A 2 10.86 -16.24 4.93
N THR A 3 9.81 -16.86 5.46
CA THR A 3 9.62 -18.31 5.52
C THR A 3 8.99 -18.95 4.28
N LEU A 4 8.61 -18.14 3.27
CA LEU A 4 8.01 -18.69 2.05
C LEU A 4 9.04 -19.44 1.21
N PRO A 5 8.67 -20.62 0.64
CA PRO A 5 9.49 -21.37 -0.31
C PRO A 5 9.85 -20.53 -1.55
N MET A 6 10.91 -20.94 -2.25
CA MET A 6 11.47 -20.15 -3.35
C MET A 6 10.55 -20.10 -4.58
N ASP A 7 9.83 -21.17 -4.86
CA ASP A 7 8.83 -21.24 -5.93
C ASP A 7 7.70 -20.21 -5.72
N LYS A 8 7.24 -20.06 -4.48
CA LYS A 8 6.23 -19.06 -4.10
C LYS A 8 6.76 -17.64 -4.20
N LYS A 9 8.00 -17.40 -3.76
CA LYS A 9 8.67 -16.10 -3.91
C LYS A 9 8.83 -15.73 -5.38
N ASN A 10 9.20 -16.68 -6.23
CA ASN A 10 9.30 -16.47 -7.66
C ASN A 10 7.92 -16.12 -8.27
N ALA A 11 6.87 -16.87 -7.93
CA ALA A 11 5.52 -16.57 -8.39
C ALA A 11 5.04 -15.16 -8.00
N ILE A 12 5.33 -14.72 -6.78
CA ILE A 12 5.03 -13.35 -6.31
C ILE A 12 5.83 -12.32 -7.13
N SER A 13 7.09 -12.59 -7.41
CA SER A 13 7.94 -11.71 -8.23
C SER A 13 7.47 -11.64 -9.68
N ASP A 14 7.04 -12.77 -10.26
CA ASP A 14 6.51 -12.85 -11.62
C ASP A 14 5.20 -12.06 -11.78
N MET A 15 4.39 -11.99 -10.71
CA MET A 15 3.22 -11.09 -10.66
C MET A 15 3.59 -9.61 -10.54
N GLY A 16 4.87 -9.27 -10.37
CA GLY A 16 5.35 -7.91 -10.19
C GLY A 16 5.32 -7.38 -8.75
N PHE A 17 5.17 -8.26 -7.75
CA PHE A 17 5.11 -7.89 -6.33
C PHE A 17 6.38 -8.26 -5.54
N GLY A 18 7.47 -8.51 -6.24
CA GLY A 18 8.74 -8.93 -5.62
C GLY A 18 9.30 -7.95 -4.59
N GLY A 19 9.02 -6.66 -4.73
CA GLY A 19 9.44 -5.64 -3.76
C GLY A 19 8.82 -5.83 -2.38
N LEU A 20 7.60 -6.34 -2.28
CA LEU A 20 6.95 -6.62 -0.99
C LEU A 20 7.68 -7.69 -0.17
N LEU A 21 8.43 -8.57 -0.83
CA LEU A 21 9.26 -9.57 -0.16
C LEU A 21 10.52 -8.97 0.50
N GLN A 22 10.90 -7.76 0.09
CA GLN A 22 12.13 -7.08 0.50
C GLN A 22 11.87 -5.88 1.42
N LEU A 23 10.62 -5.59 1.76
CA LEU A 23 10.27 -4.47 2.64
C LEU A 23 10.93 -4.65 4.02
N GLY A 24 11.97 -3.87 4.28
CA GLY A 24 12.76 -3.92 5.52
C GLY A 24 12.24 -3.04 6.65
N CYS A 25 11.16 -2.28 6.43
CA CYS A 25 10.61 -1.39 7.45
C CYS A 25 9.83 -2.20 8.50
N LYS A 26 10.32 -2.16 9.75
CA LYS A 26 9.73 -2.93 10.86
C LYS A 26 8.80 -2.12 11.75
N GLU A 27 8.92 -0.80 11.73
CA GLU A 27 8.18 0.09 12.64
C GLU A 27 7.68 1.34 11.92
N LEU A 28 6.46 1.75 12.26
CA LEU A 28 5.89 3.00 11.80
C LEU A 28 6.25 4.13 12.77
N ARG A 29 6.86 5.19 12.26
CA ARG A 29 7.19 6.39 13.02
C ARG A 29 6.00 7.35 13.01
N TYR A 30 5.15 7.26 14.00
CA TYR A 30 3.88 8.00 14.06
C TYR A 30 4.05 9.52 13.94
N GLU A 31 5.07 10.10 14.57
CA GLU A 31 5.34 11.54 14.48
C GLU A 31 5.65 11.95 13.03
N LEU A 32 6.50 11.18 12.34
CA LEU A 32 6.82 11.42 10.93
C LEU A 32 5.57 11.29 10.05
N ILE A 33 4.76 10.26 10.27
CA ILE A 33 3.52 10.04 9.52
C ILE A 33 2.55 11.20 9.75
N THR A 34 2.38 11.63 10.98
CA THR A 34 1.50 12.77 11.32
C THR A 34 1.96 14.05 10.61
N TRP A 35 3.26 14.32 10.59
CA TRP A 35 3.83 15.44 9.86
C TRP A 35 3.61 15.32 8.35
N ILE A 36 3.85 14.14 7.75
CA ILE A 36 3.60 13.88 6.31
C ILE A 36 2.14 14.16 5.99
N VAL A 37 1.23 13.60 6.78
CA VAL A 37 -0.21 13.78 6.59
C VAL A 37 -0.63 15.24 6.69
N ALA A 38 -0.04 16.02 7.60
CA ALA A 38 -0.30 17.45 7.72
C ALA A 38 0.24 18.25 6.51
N SER A 39 1.37 17.82 5.95
CA SER A 39 2.08 18.51 4.87
C SER A 39 1.69 18.06 3.46
N TYR A 40 0.85 17.02 3.31
CA TYR A 40 0.47 16.47 2.01
C TYR A 40 -0.62 17.29 1.34
N ASP A 41 -0.40 17.74 0.11
CA ASP A 41 -1.39 18.43 -0.72
C ASP A 41 -2.07 17.43 -1.66
N ILE A 42 -3.27 16.98 -1.27
CA ILE A 42 -4.04 15.97 -2.01
C ILE A 42 -4.45 16.47 -3.38
N GLY A 43 -4.75 17.77 -3.51
CA GLY A 43 -5.25 18.35 -4.76
C GLY A 43 -4.20 18.36 -5.87
N TYR A 44 -2.92 18.41 -5.50
CA TYR A 44 -1.80 18.43 -6.43
C TYR A 44 -0.90 17.19 -6.30
N HIS A 45 -1.30 16.19 -5.54
CA HIS A 45 -0.53 14.94 -5.33
C HIS A 45 0.94 15.22 -4.97
N ARG A 46 1.18 16.00 -3.92
CA ARG A 46 2.53 16.43 -3.56
C ARG A 46 2.69 16.63 -2.05
N LEU A 47 3.91 16.46 -1.60
CA LEU A 47 4.30 16.80 -0.24
C LEU A 47 4.86 18.23 -0.22
N CYS A 48 4.24 19.11 0.56
CA CYS A 48 4.65 20.49 0.70
C CYS A 48 5.60 20.64 1.89
N MET A 49 6.80 21.14 1.62
CA MET A 49 7.78 21.45 2.66
C MET A 49 7.67 22.92 3.11
N GLU A 50 8.01 23.21 4.36
CA GLU A 50 7.99 24.56 4.91
C GLU A 50 8.80 25.58 4.09
N THR A 51 9.83 25.12 3.38
CA THR A 51 10.71 25.91 2.50
C THR A 51 10.10 26.27 1.15
N ARG A 52 8.80 26.05 0.94
CA ARG A 52 8.11 26.19 -0.37
C ARG A 52 8.56 25.19 -1.42
N VAL A 53 9.33 24.17 -1.06
CA VAL A 53 9.63 23.06 -1.95
C VAL A 53 8.47 22.08 -1.92
N ALA A 54 7.96 21.71 -3.07
CA ALA A 54 6.91 20.71 -3.22
C ALA A 54 7.49 19.50 -3.96
N VAL A 55 7.35 18.33 -3.35
CA VAL A 55 7.79 17.06 -3.93
C VAL A 55 6.55 16.33 -4.47
N PRO A 56 6.44 16.13 -5.78
CA PRO A 56 5.32 15.37 -6.35
C PRO A 56 5.36 13.93 -5.87
N VAL A 57 4.19 13.32 -5.69
CA VAL A 57 4.02 11.91 -5.32
C VAL A 57 3.18 11.25 -6.41
N THR A 58 3.74 10.26 -7.07
CA THR A 58 3.14 9.64 -8.25
C THR A 58 3.02 8.12 -8.08
N PRO A 59 2.21 7.43 -8.91
CA PRO A 59 2.19 5.96 -8.92
C PRO A 59 3.57 5.35 -9.19
N LYS A 60 4.43 6.03 -9.95
CA LYS A 60 5.80 5.58 -10.20
C LYS A 60 6.62 5.52 -8.91
N ASP A 61 6.45 6.49 -8.01
CA ASP A 61 7.13 6.50 -6.71
C ASP A 61 6.63 5.33 -5.83
N VAL A 62 5.33 5.02 -5.88
CA VAL A 62 4.77 3.85 -5.20
C VAL A 62 5.40 2.56 -5.72
N ARG A 63 5.53 2.43 -7.04
CA ARG A 63 6.23 1.30 -7.66
C ARG A 63 7.68 1.22 -7.20
N GLU A 64 8.41 2.32 -7.20
CA GLU A 64 9.83 2.34 -6.82
C GLU A 64 10.04 1.97 -5.34
N VAL A 65 9.12 2.40 -4.46
CA VAL A 65 9.18 2.13 -3.03
C VAL A 65 8.71 0.72 -2.67
N LEU A 66 7.57 0.30 -3.22
CA LEU A 66 6.92 -0.96 -2.84
C LEU A 66 7.24 -2.12 -3.79
N GLY A 67 7.80 -1.83 -4.98
CA GLY A 67 8.05 -2.84 -6.01
C GLY A 67 6.78 -3.52 -6.47
N ILE A 68 5.74 -2.74 -6.81
CA ILE A 68 4.43 -3.22 -7.29
C ILE A 68 4.10 -2.60 -8.65
N PRO A 69 3.22 -3.20 -9.48
CA PRO A 69 2.90 -2.68 -10.81
C PRO A 69 2.28 -1.28 -10.80
N ASP A 70 2.77 -0.37 -11.67
CA ASP A 70 2.24 0.99 -11.88
C ASP A 70 1.60 1.18 -13.26
N ASP A 71 1.44 0.10 -13.99
CA ASP A 71 0.85 0.05 -15.33
C ASP A 71 -0.28 -0.98 -15.42
N GLY A 72 -1.01 -0.96 -16.53
CA GLY A 72 -2.15 -1.84 -16.77
C GLY A 72 -3.50 -1.17 -16.51
N VAL A 73 -4.53 -1.98 -16.34
CA VAL A 73 -5.91 -1.50 -16.18
C VAL A 73 -6.14 -0.95 -14.77
N ASP A 74 -6.84 0.16 -14.66
CA ASP A 74 -7.23 0.72 -13.37
C ASP A 74 -8.11 -0.25 -12.58
N ILE A 75 -7.88 -0.31 -11.27
CA ILE A 75 -8.70 -1.13 -10.37
C ILE A 75 -9.95 -0.34 -10.04
N LEU A 76 -11.09 -0.82 -10.53
CA LEU A 76 -12.40 -0.27 -10.21
C LEU A 76 -13.08 -1.18 -9.20
N ILE A 77 -13.43 -0.64 -8.05
CA ILE A 77 -14.17 -1.36 -7.02
C ILE A 77 -15.65 -1.22 -7.32
N TYR A 78 -16.32 -2.34 -7.57
CA TYR A 78 -17.76 -2.39 -7.76
C TYR A 78 -18.45 -2.76 -6.46
N ASN A 79 -19.31 -1.87 -5.97
CA ASN A 79 -20.16 -2.18 -4.83
C ASN A 79 -21.26 -3.16 -5.28
N ARG A 80 -21.17 -4.39 -4.80
CA ARG A 80 -22.10 -5.48 -5.15
C ARG A 80 -23.20 -5.58 -4.10
N HIS A 81 -24.14 -4.66 -4.11
CA HIS A 81 -25.31 -4.75 -3.25
C HIS A 81 -26.08 -6.05 -3.49
N GLY A 82 -26.16 -6.90 -2.47
CA GLY A 82 -27.02 -8.09 -2.46
C GLY A 82 -26.37 -9.41 -2.86
N THR A 83 -25.07 -9.45 -3.17
CA THR A 83 -24.33 -10.73 -3.31
C THR A 83 -23.73 -11.14 -1.97
N PRO A 84 -23.71 -12.45 -1.62
CA PRO A 84 -22.98 -12.91 -0.45
C PRO A 84 -21.50 -12.57 -0.61
N ASN A 85 -20.95 -11.75 0.30
CA ASN A 85 -19.53 -11.47 0.31
C ASN A 85 -18.75 -12.73 0.71
N HIS A 86 -17.66 -13.02 0.02
CA HIS A 86 -16.70 -13.99 0.53
C HIS A 86 -16.06 -13.42 1.79
N ILE A 87 -16.29 -14.07 2.92
CA ILE A 87 -15.65 -13.69 4.19
C ILE A 87 -14.26 -14.34 4.18
N TYR A 88 -13.25 -13.52 3.95
CA TYR A 88 -11.86 -13.96 4.09
C TYR A 88 -11.34 -13.54 5.46
N ASP A 89 -10.90 -14.50 6.24
CA ASP A 89 -10.12 -14.28 7.45
C ASP A 89 -8.63 -14.22 7.07
N ILE A 90 -7.89 -13.24 7.59
CA ILE A 90 -6.44 -13.12 7.36
C ILE A 90 -5.71 -14.40 7.73
N LYS A 91 -6.17 -15.11 8.77
CA LYS A 91 -5.60 -16.40 9.17
C LYS A 91 -5.79 -17.49 8.10
N ILE A 92 -6.92 -17.47 7.42
CA ILE A 92 -7.18 -18.39 6.30
C ILE A 92 -6.26 -18.05 5.13
N LEU A 93 -6.10 -16.76 4.82
CA LEU A 93 -5.17 -16.32 3.78
C LEU A 93 -3.72 -16.67 4.11
N GLU A 94 -3.29 -16.51 5.37
CA GLU A 94 -1.96 -16.97 5.81
C GLU A 94 -1.78 -18.49 5.67
N ALA A 95 -2.80 -19.27 6.00
CA ALA A 95 -2.79 -20.73 5.79
C ALA A 95 -2.69 -21.05 4.29
N ASN A 96 -3.48 -20.40 3.45
CA ASN A 96 -3.41 -20.57 1.99
C ASN A 96 -2.01 -20.26 1.44
N LEU A 97 -1.38 -19.18 1.89
CA LEU A 97 -0.01 -18.85 1.48
C LEU A 97 1.01 -19.91 1.87
N ARG A 98 0.78 -20.61 2.98
CA ARG A 98 1.65 -21.68 3.46
C ARG A 98 1.39 -23.00 2.74
N ASP A 99 0.11 -23.38 2.61
CA ASP A 99 -0.30 -24.74 2.31
C ASP A 99 -0.65 -24.96 0.82
N LEU A 100 -1.14 -23.93 0.10
CA LEU A 100 -1.45 -24.06 -1.33
C LEU A 100 -0.19 -24.19 -2.18
N LEU A 101 -0.29 -24.96 -3.23
CA LEU A 101 0.69 -24.96 -4.31
C LEU A 101 0.60 -23.67 -5.12
N VAL A 102 1.70 -23.33 -5.83
CA VAL A 102 1.70 -22.18 -6.74
C VAL A 102 0.66 -22.41 -7.85
N GLY A 103 -0.28 -21.49 -7.93
CA GLY A 103 -1.40 -21.53 -8.87
C GLY A 103 -2.32 -20.33 -8.66
N GLU A 104 -3.43 -20.32 -9.36
CA GLU A 104 -4.36 -19.17 -9.36
C GLU A 104 -4.88 -18.84 -7.94
N GLU A 105 -5.27 -19.84 -7.17
CA GLU A 105 -5.79 -19.66 -5.82
C GLU A 105 -4.73 -19.12 -4.86
N PHE A 106 -3.47 -19.58 -4.98
CA PHE A 106 -2.35 -19.02 -4.24
C PHE A 106 -2.14 -17.55 -4.58
N MET A 107 -2.13 -17.21 -5.88
CA MET A 107 -1.91 -15.83 -6.36
C MET A 107 -3.01 -14.89 -5.88
N LYS A 108 -4.28 -15.31 -5.96
CA LYS A 108 -5.42 -14.54 -5.45
C LYS A 108 -5.34 -14.36 -3.93
N SER A 109 -5.04 -15.42 -3.19
CA SER A 109 -4.84 -15.36 -1.73
C SER A 109 -3.72 -14.40 -1.34
N PHE A 110 -2.60 -14.41 -2.10
CA PHE A 110 -1.50 -13.48 -1.88
C PHE A 110 -1.92 -12.03 -2.12
N LEU A 111 -2.60 -11.74 -3.22
CA LEU A 111 -3.04 -10.38 -3.54
C LEU A 111 -3.95 -9.82 -2.45
N ILE A 112 -4.94 -10.61 -2.01
CA ILE A 112 -5.86 -10.20 -0.95
C ILE A 112 -5.12 -10.01 0.37
N PHE A 113 -4.21 -10.93 0.72
CA PHE A 113 -3.40 -10.81 1.94
C PHE A 113 -2.52 -9.57 1.92
N ALA A 114 -1.76 -9.34 0.84
CA ALA A 114 -0.90 -8.18 0.68
C ALA A 114 -1.71 -6.87 0.75
N TYR A 115 -2.87 -6.86 0.12
CA TYR A 115 -3.79 -5.74 0.17
C TYR A 115 -4.25 -5.45 1.60
N ALA A 116 -4.78 -6.46 2.29
CA ALA A 116 -5.36 -6.29 3.62
C ALA A 116 -4.32 -5.90 4.69
N THR A 117 -3.06 -6.31 4.52
CA THR A 117 -2.02 -6.14 5.55
C THR A 117 -1.04 -5.02 5.25
N ILE A 118 -0.75 -4.72 3.98
CA ILE A 118 0.31 -3.79 3.58
C ILE A 118 -0.20 -2.64 2.71
N LEU A 119 -0.90 -2.97 1.61
CA LEU A 119 -1.19 -1.99 0.56
C LEU A 119 -2.34 -1.04 0.93
N ALA A 120 -3.36 -1.56 1.60
CA ALA A 120 -4.52 -0.77 2.03
C ALA A 120 -5.10 -1.27 3.36
N PRO A 121 -4.29 -1.35 4.42
CA PRO A 121 -4.77 -1.78 5.72
C PRO A 121 -5.88 -0.84 6.23
N ASN A 122 -6.88 -1.44 6.86
CA ASN A 122 -7.94 -0.74 7.56
C ASN A 122 -8.06 -1.21 9.02
N SER A 123 -8.86 -0.50 9.84
CA SER A 123 -8.98 -0.78 11.28
C SER A 123 -9.57 -2.14 11.62
N LYS A 124 -10.32 -2.75 10.70
CA LYS A 124 -11.10 -3.95 11.01
C LYS A 124 -10.37 -5.25 10.68
N GLN A 125 -9.16 -5.19 10.10
CA GLN A 125 -8.46 -6.35 9.51
C GLN A 125 -9.31 -7.17 8.50
N GLU A 126 -10.56 -6.80 8.35
CA GLU A 126 -11.45 -7.24 7.31
C GLU A 126 -11.21 -6.31 6.15
N GLY A 127 -10.64 -6.79 5.05
CA GLY A 127 -10.44 -6.00 3.85
C GLY A 127 -11.75 -5.39 3.36
N MET A 128 -11.67 -4.51 2.38
CA MET A 128 -12.87 -4.09 1.66
C MET A 128 -13.37 -5.30 0.87
N HIS A 129 -14.47 -5.89 1.32
CA HIS A 129 -15.08 -7.08 0.69
C HIS A 129 -15.28 -6.89 -0.81
N ASP A 130 -15.72 -5.71 -1.23
CA ASP A 130 -15.92 -5.39 -2.65
C ASP A 130 -14.63 -5.49 -3.48
N LEU A 131 -13.48 -5.11 -2.90
CA LEU A 131 -12.21 -5.27 -3.59
C LEU A 131 -11.75 -6.73 -3.60
N TRP A 132 -11.95 -7.46 -2.51
CA TRP A 132 -11.60 -8.88 -2.45
C TRP A 132 -12.37 -9.67 -3.50
N ASP A 133 -13.67 -9.41 -3.62
CA ASP A 133 -14.49 -9.98 -4.67
C ASP A 133 -14.02 -9.54 -6.06
N THR A 134 -13.63 -8.27 -6.22
CA THR A 134 -13.08 -7.75 -7.47
C THR A 134 -11.76 -8.42 -7.84
N VAL A 135 -10.88 -8.70 -6.88
CA VAL A 135 -9.62 -9.41 -7.10
C VAL A 135 -9.90 -10.89 -7.37
N TRP A 136 -10.80 -11.52 -6.60
CA TRP A 136 -11.10 -12.94 -6.74
C TRP A 136 -11.75 -13.26 -8.08
N ASP A 137 -12.68 -12.42 -8.54
CA ASP A 137 -13.38 -12.60 -9.81
C ASP A 137 -12.58 -12.13 -11.03
N SER A 138 -11.45 -11.47 -10.81
CA SER A 138 -10.61 -11.01 -11.92
C SER A 138 -9.77 -12.15 -12.49
N GLU A 139 -9.55 -12.14 -13.81
CA GLU A 139 -8.60 -13.04 -14.45
C GLU A 139 -7.19 -12.79 -13.90
N VAL A 140 -6.55 -13.88 -13.44
CA VAL A 140 -5.14 -13.86 -13.05
C VAL A 140 -4.32 -13.74 -14.34
N GLY A 141 -3.57 -12.66 -14.46
CA GLY A 141 -2.78 -12.36 -15.67
C GLY A 141 -3.14 -11.03 -16.32
N VAL A 142 -4.32 -10.49 -16.04
CA VAL A 142 -4.62 -9.11 -16.42
C VAL A 142 -3.83 -8.16 -15.52
N ARG A 143 -2.87 -7.44 -16.13
CA ARG A 143 -2.04 -6.48 -15.42
C ARG A 143 -2.87 -5.31 -14.94
N LYS A 144 -2.81 -5.01 -13.65
CA LYS A 144 -3.56 -3.94 -13.00
C LYS A 144 -2.62 -2.90 -12.41
N ASN A 145 -3.04 -1.64 -12.48
CA ASN A 145 -2.28 -0.53 -11.89
C ASN A 145 -2.48 -0.46 -10.38
N TRP A 146 -1.77 -1.32 -9.66
CA TRP A 146 -1.80 -1.39 -8.21
C TRP A 146 -1.22 -0.15 -7.54
N ALA A 147 -0.16 0.41 -8.11
CA ALA A 147 0.49 1.58 -7.55
C ALA A 147 -0.43 2.80 -7.54
N LYS A 148 -1.17 3.03 -8.63
CA LYS A 148 -2.19 4.09 -8.69
C LYS A 148 -3.28 3.88 -7.65
N PHE A 149 -3.76 2.65 -7.53
CA PHE A 149 -4.79 2.31 -6.56
C PHE A 149 -4.32 2.56 -5.12
N VAL A 150 -3.12 2.11 -4.75
CA VAL A 150 -2.53 2.30 -3.42
C VAL A 150 -2.36 3.79 -3.11
N LEU A 151 -1.89 4.59 -4.07
CA LEU A 151 -1.75 6.03 -3.90
C LEU A 151 -3.11 6.69 -3.65
N GLN A 152 -4.10 6.42 -4.47
CA GLN A 152 -5.46 6.96 -4.29
C GLN A 152 -6.05 6.56 -2.94
N TYR A 153 -5.87 5.31 -2.53
CA TYR A 153 -6.41 4.82 -1.26
C TYR A 153 -5.78 5.48 -0.04
N VAL A 154 -4.46 5.74 -0.05
CA VAL A 154 -3.80 6.46 1.05
C VAL A 154 -4.17 7.94 1.06
N GLU A 155 -4.37 8.57 -0.10
CA GLU A 155 -4.83 9.95 -0.21
C GLU A 155 -6.27 10.12 0.33
N ASP A 156 -7.14 9.16 0.03
CA ASP A 156 -8.48 9.12 0.63
C ASP A 156 -8.40 8.94 2.16
N GLY A 157 -7.47 8.11 2.65
CA GLY A 157 -7.20 7.96 4.07
C GLY A 157 -6.73 9.27 4.73
N ILE A 158 -5.87 10.03 4.06
CA ILE A 158 -5.43 11.35 4.53
C ILE A 158 -6.60 12.34 4.56
N ARG A 159 -7.46 12.33 3.54
CA ARG A 159 -8.66 13.18 3.48
C ARG A 159 -9.60 12.88 4.64
N ASP A 160 -9.89 11.60 4.87
CA ASP A 160 -10.77 11.16 5.96
C ASP A 160 -10.17 11.52 7.31
N TYR A 161 -8.86 11.33 7.50
CA TYR A 161 -8.18 11.67 8.73
C TYR A 161 -8.29 13.17 9.06
N ARG A 162 -8.14 14.04 8.06
CA ARG A 162 -8.28 15.50 8.23
C ARG A 162 -9.72 15.95 8.50
N THR A 163 -10.71 15.21 7.99
CA THR A 163 -12.13 15.59 8.10
C THR A 163 -12.76 15.04 9.37
N SER A 164 -12.50 13.78 9.70
CA SER A 164 -13.22 13.04 10.74
C SER A 164 -12.35 12.69 11.95
N HIS A 165 -11.04 12.96 11.88
CA HIS A 165 -10.06 12.66 12.94
C HIS A 165 -10.19 11.24 13.53
N PRO A 166 -10.22 10.19 12.72
CA PRO A 166 -10.25 8.83 13.23
C PRO A 166 -8.96 8.52 14.00
N THR A 167 -9.00 7.48 14.82
CA THR A 167 -7.84 7.07 15.65
C THR A 167 -6.66 6.52 14.84
N TYR A 168 -6.84 6.24 13.55
CA TYR A 168 -5.80 5.72 12.65
C TYR A 168 -6.01 6.28 11.23
N ILE A 169 -4.92 6.28 10.47
CA ILE A 169 -4.91 6.67 9.06
C ILE A 169 -4.99 5.40 8.22
N ARG A 170 -6.04 5.26 7.42
CA ARG A 170 -6.16 4.12 6.51
C ARG A 170 -5.23 4.25 5.31
N GLY A 171 -4.83 3.11 4.74
CA GLY A 171 -3.97 3.03 3.58
C GLY A 171 -2.50 2.78 3.91
N CYS A 172 -1.69 2.68 2.85
CA CYS A 172 -0.28 2.33 2.97
C CYS A 172 0.57 3.51 3.47
N VAL A 173 0.41 3.88 4.75
CA VAL A 173 1.25 4.93 5.36
C VAL A 173 2.72 4.53 5.42
N LEU A 174 3.03 3.23 5.35
CA LEU A 174 4.37 2.70 5.20
C LEU A 174 5.05 3.23 3.93
N PHE A 175 4.32 3.29 2.82
CA PHE A 175 4.81 3.90 1.59
C PHE A 175 5.28 5.33 1.83
N LEU A 176 4.43 6.15 2.46
CA LEU A 176 4.77 7.56 2.73
C LEU A 176 6.03 7.70 3.59
N GLN A 177 6.16 6.86 4.62
CA GLN A 177 7.33 6.87 5.48
C GLN A 177 8.61 6.51 4.71
N VAL A 178 8.58 5.45 3.90
CA VAL A 178 9.75 5.01 3.13
C VAL A 178 10.08 6.02 2.03
N PHE A 179 9.06 6.56 1.34
CA PHE A 179 9.22 7.59 0.32
C PHE A 179 9.99 8.81 0.85
N VAL A 180 9.57 9.33 2.00
CA VAL A 180 10.21 10.48 2.64
C VAL A 180 11.62 10.16 3.14
N SER A 181 11.86 8.91 3.53
CA SER A 181 13.16 8.46 4.03
C SER A 181 14.19 8.17 2.93
N GLN A 182 13.84 8.30 1.65
CA GLN A 182 14.79 8.13 0.55
C GLN A 182 15.84 9.26 0.54
N PRO A 183 17.12 9.00 0.21
CA PRO A 183 18.20 9.99 0.26
C PRO A 183 17.94 11.26 -0.56
N LEU A 184 17.25 11.14 -1.70
CA LEU A 184 16.87 12.28 -2.54
C LEU A 184 15.88 13.21 -1.83
N HIS A 185 14.98 12.69 -1.03
CA HIS A 185 13.99 13.45 -0.30
C HIS A 185 14.52 13.92 1.05
N ILE A 186 15.37 13.11 1.72
CA ILE A 186 16.02 13.50 2.98
C ILE A 186 16.84 14.80 2.79
N ASN A 187 17.59 14.94 1.70
CA ASN A 187 18.36 16.17 1.44
C ASN A 187 17.45 17.40 1.34
N VAL A 188 16.26 17.26 0.75
CA VAL A 188 15.26 18.32 0.69
C VAL A 188 14.66 18.60 2.07
N ILE A 189 14.42 17.55 2.86
CA ILE A 189 13.83 17.62 4.20
C ILE A 189 14.86 18.17 5.22
N CYS A 190 16.11 17.70 5.18
CA CYS A 190 17.16 18.14 6.12
C CYS A 190 17.53 19.61 5.92
N VAL A 191 17.47 20.15 4.71
CA VAL A 191 17.63 21.60 4.47
C VAL A 191 16.51 22.39 5.16
N CYS A 192 15.35 21.77 5.38
CA CYS A 192 14.18 22.38 6.01
C CYS A 192 14.14 22.22 7.53
N GLN A 193 14.82 21.22 8.08
CA GLN A 193 14.73 20.84 9.51
C GLN A 193 16.00 21.16 10.32
N ASN A 194 16.75 22.20 9.96
CA ASN A 194 17.91 22.61 10.78
C ASN A 194 17.57 22.96 12.25
N ASN A 195 16.34 22.65 12.74
CA ASN A 195 15.93 22.86 14.13
C ASN A 195 15.24 21.68 14.83
N PHE A 196 14.95 20.55 14.16
CA PHE A 196 14.35 19.39 14.84
C PHE A 196 14.75 18.10 14.14
N PHE A 197 15.37 17.20 14.90
CA PHE A 197 15.69 15.80 14.61
C PHE A 197 17.12 15.48 14.14
N PHE A 198 18.02 15.47 15.07
CA PHE A 198 19.00 14.39 15.27
C PHE A 198 19.28 14.27 16.77
N CYS A 199 18.65 13.32 17.41
CA CYS A 199 19.13 12.57 18.55
C CYS A 199 18.60 11.13 18.43
#